data_d36bb823e67e4605a49418e9c1ec7c3f
#
_entry.id   d36bb823e67e4605a49418e9c1ec7c3f
#
_cell.length_a   1.000
_cell.length_b   1.000
_cell.length_c   1.000
_cell.angle_alpha   90.00
_cell.angle_beta   90.00
_cell.angle_gamma   90.00
#
_symmetry.space_group_name_H-M   'P 1'
#
loop_
_entity.id
_entity.type
_entity.pdbx_description
1 polymer ?
#
loop_
_entity_poly.entity_id
_entity_poly.type
_entity_poly.pdbx_seq_one_letter_code
_entity_poly.pdbx_strand_id
1 'polypeptide(L)'
;RQAMYGLRYDTGSLPAMPIRLGAYEAIFGKEKSMQVIAVTGGKGGVGKTNIAVNLGVSMSREGLDVLLLDADLGLANVDVILGMSVGPTLADVVEGTHQLNDVIVEGPEGLRIVPASSGVARLATLDQSEQNDLVRSFSEQIEAPDVLIVDTGAGIDTTVQTFVSACKTVVVVVCDEPASLTDAYALMKVMRNDRGVRRFEVLANQIDSPARGRQVYDRLTTVADKYLDVELGYLGGIPSDAYLRRAVQERVALVSKYPRSPAAVAIRDAGRRLTKDIYDGEVPGMGFFVEQLLRQPSASRH
;
A
#
# COMPACT_ATOMS: atom_id res chain seq x y z
N ARG A 1 9.74 -4.27 49.18
CA ARG A 1 11.10 -4.76 48.82
C ARG A 1 11.20 -4.88 47.33
N GLN A 2 12.02 -4.00 46.80
CA GLN A 2 12.41 -3.83 45.39
C GLN A 2 13.10 -5.09 44.85
N ALA A 3 12.84 -5.37 43.57
CA ALA A 3 13.84 -5.92 42.66
C ALA A 3 13.43 -5.43 41.25
N MET A 4 14.07 -4.49 40.90
CA MET A 4 14.79 -4.01 39.72
C MET A 4 14.99 -5.08 38.66
N TYR A 5 14.42 -4.86 37.47
CA TYR A 5 14.93 -5.45 36.23
C TYR A 5 15.46 -4.33 35.35
N GLY A 6 16.74 -4.02 35.55
CA GLY A 6 17.55 -3.26 34.63
C GLY A 6 18.07 -4.19 33.54
N LEU A 7 17.36 -4.40 32.48
CA LEU A 7 17.92 -4.90 31.23
C LEU A 7 18.39 -3.69 30.41
N ARG A 8 19.68 -3.38 30.54
CA ARG A 8 20.40 -2.56 29.56
C ARG A 8 20.49 -3.41 28.28
N TYR A 9 19.68 -3.10 27.29
CA TYR A 9 19.91 -3.63 25.96
C TYR A 9 21.07 -2.86 25.33
N ASP A 10 22.15 -3.60 25.07
CA ASP A 10 23.29 -3.16 24.27
C ASP A 10 22.78 -2.90 22.83
N THR A 11 22.68 -1.63 22.45
CA THR A 11 22.23 -1.16 21.13
C THR A 11 23.32 -1.26 20.06
N GLY A 12 24.30 -2.14 20.26
CA GLY A 12 25.32 -2.46 19.27
C GLY A 12 24.70 -3.16 18.06
N SER A 13 24.55 -2.43 16.96
CA SER A 13 24.36 -2.88 15.55
C SER A 13 23.55 -4.17 15.37
N LEU A 14 22.24 -4.05 15.31
CA LEU A 14 21.40 -5.12 14.77
C LEU A 14 21.78 -5.34 13.30
N PRO A 15 22.01 -6.59 12.87
CA PRO A 15 22.35 -6.87 11.49
C PRO A 15 21.18 -6.53 10.56
N ALA A 16 21.49 -6.08 9.34
CA ALA A 16 20.56 -5.71 8.28
C ALA A 16 19.79 -6.92 7.68
N MET A 17 19.39 -7.88 8.52
CA MET A 17 18.47 -8.96 8.12
C MET A 17 17.04 -8.61 8.50
N PRO A 18 16.02 -8.96 7.68
CA PRO A 18 14.63 -8.71 8.03
C PRO A 18 14.35 -9.35 9.40
N ILE A 19 13.93 -8.55 10.39
CA ILE A 19 13.43 -9.08 11.66
C ILE A 19 12.25 -9.98 11.27
N ARG A 20 12.34 -11.24 11.62
CA ARG A 20 11.19 -12.13 11.45
C ARG A 20 10.10 -11.65 12.41
N LEU A 21 8.84 -11.78 12.01
CA LEU A 21 7.68 -11.36 12.81
C LEU A 21 7.78 -11.80 14.27
N GLY A 22 8.20 -13.04 14.55
CA GLY A 22 8.39 -13.53 15.91
C GLY A 22 9.48 -12.79 16.72
N ALA A 23 10.51 -12.22 16.08
CA ALA A 23 11.49 -11.39 16.76
C ALA A 23 10.96 -9.99 17.04
N TYR A 24 10.15 -9.42 16.13
CA TYR A 24 9.44 -8.18 16.35
C TYR A 24 8.46 -8.31 17.53
N GLU A 25 7.60 -9.33 17.53
CA GLU A 25 6.65 -9.58 18.61
C GLU A 25 7.30 -9.80 19.98
N ALA A 26 8.52 -10.36 20.01
CA ALA A 26 9.28 -10.50 21.25
C ALA A 26 9.76 -9.16 21.82
N ILE A 27 9.93 -8.14 20.98
CA ILE A 27 10.41 -6.80 21.38
C ILE A 27 9.23 -5.88 21.70
N PHE A 28 8.20 -5.86 20.84
CA PHE A 28 7.11 -4.88 20.88
C PHE A 28 5.77 -5.45 21.34
N GLY A 29 5.68 -6.78 21.53
CA GLY A 29 4.43 -7.46 21.84
C GLY A 29 3.64 -7.88 20.59
N LYS A 30 2.57 -8.64 20.82
CA LYS A 30 1.70 -9.13 19.75
C LYS A 30 0.68 -8.05 19.38
N GLU A 31 0.72 -7.61 18.13
CA GLU A 31 -0.24 -6.64 17.57
C GLU A 31 -1.44 -7.33 16.91
N LYS A 32 -2.54 -6.59 16.72
CA LYS A 32 -3.66 -7.04 15.87
C LYS A 32 -3.14 -7.25 14.45
N SER A 33 -3.37 -8.43 13.90
CA SER A 33 -3.04 -8.72 12.50
C SER A 33 -3.83 -7.84 11.55
N MET A 34 -3.15 -7.29 10.53
CA MET A 34 -3.79 -6.51 9.48
C MET A 34 -3.26 -6.93 8.12
N GLN A 35 -4.09 -6.84 7.08
CA GLN A 35 -3.63 -7.04 5.72
C GLN A 35 -3.07 -5.74 5.15
N VAL A 36 -1.85 -5.80 4.59
CA VAL A 36 -1.18 -4.64 3.97
C VAL A 36 -1.11 -4.85 2.46
N ILE A 37 -1.74 -3.95 1.70
CA ILE A 37 -1.89 -4.04 0.25
C ILE A 37 -1.28 -2.81 -0.39
N ALA A 38 -0.24 -2.98 -1.21
CA ALA A 38 0.24 -1.92 -2.09
C ALA A 38 -0.59 -1.90 -3.38
N VAL A 39 -1.01 -0.71 -3.80
CA VAL A 39 -1.55 -0.45 -5.14
C VAL A 39 -0.51 0.34 -5.91
N THR A 40 0.12 -0.28 -6.88
CA THR A 40 1.28 0.27 -7.61
C THR A 40 1.15 0.08 -9.12
N GLY A 41 2.08 0.65 -9.87
CA GLY A 41 2.16 0.47 -11.33
C GLY A 41 3.37 1.21 -11.90
N GLY A 42 3.95 0.64 -12.94
CA GLY A 42 5.16 1.21 -13.55
C GLY A 42 4.95 2.54 -14.28
N LYS A 43 3.70 2.87 -14.65
CA LYS A 43 3.36 4.06 -15.46
C LYS A 43 2.40 5.00 -14.72
N GLY A 44 2.57 6.31 -14.94
CA GLY A 44 1.60 7.32 -14.51
C GLY A 44 0.28 7.22 -15.31
N GLY A 45 -0.84 7.58 -14.68
CA GLY A 45 -2.15 7.64 -15.35
C GLY A 45 -2.87 6.29 -15.55
N VAL A 46 -2.31 5.16 -15.10
CA VAL A 46 -3.00 3.84 -15.18
C VAL A 46 -4.18 3.70 -14.21
N GLY A 47 -4.41 4.69 -13.34
CA GLY A 47 -5.56 4.74 -12.44
C GLY A 47 -5.34 4.17 -11.04
N LYS A 48 -4.11 4.05 -10.56
CA LYS A 48 -3.75 3.52 -9.23
C LYS A 48 -4.58 4.12 -8.11
N THR A 49 -4.53 5.45 -7.94
CA THR A 49 -5.23 6.17 -6.88
C THR A 49 -6.74 5.96 -6.93
N ASN A 50 -7.33 5.99 -8.14
CA ASN A 50 -8.77 5.69 -8.29
C ASN A 50 -9.09 4.26 -7.84
N ILE A 51 -8.22 3.29 -8.16
CA ILE A 51 -8.37 1.90 -7.73
C ILE A 51 -8.21 1.80 -6.20
N ALA A 52 -7.15 2.39 -5.63
CA ALA A 52 -6.88 2.36 -4.20
C ALA A 52 -8.04 2.95 -3.38
N VAL A 53 -8.50 4.15 -3.74
CA VAL A 53 -9.66 4.81 -3.11
C VAL A 53 -10.91 3.95 -3.19
N ASN A 54 -11.26 3.46 -4.38
CA ASN A 54 -12.49 2.71 -4.56
C ASN A 54 -12.44 1.30 -3.96
N LEU A 55 -11.26 0.66 -3.89
CA LEU A 55 -11.05 -0.58 -3.12
C LEU A 55 -11.29 -0.30 -1.64
N GLY A 56 -10.66 0.74 -1.09
CA GLY A 56 -10.80 1.13 0.32
C GLY A 56 -12.26 1.40 0.69
N VAL A 57 -12.93 2.27 -0.07
CA VAL A 57 -14.35 2.59 0.15
C VAL A 57 -15.24 1.34 0.02
N SER A 58 -14.94 0.46 -0.94
CA SER A 58 -15.71 -0.78 -1.12
C SER A 58 -15.55 -1.74 0.05
N MET A 59 -14.34 -1.90 0.57
CA MET A 59 -14.04 -2.76 1.72
C MET A 59 -14.66 -2.19 3.02
N SER A 60 -14.55 -0.86 3.23
CA SER A 60 -15.19 -0.19 4.38
C SER A 60 -16.70 -0.37 4.35
N ARG A 61 -17.32 -0.25 3.18
CA ARG A 61 -18.75 -0.47 3.00
C ARG A 61 -19.18 -1.92 3.31
N GLU A 62 -18.29 -2.88 3.16
CA GLU A 62 -18.52 -4.29 3.55
C GLU A 62 -18.23 -4.57 5.03
N GLY A 63 -17.91 -3.52 5.81
CA GLY A 63 -17.77 -3.58 7.28
C GLY A 63 -16.35 -3.78 7.78
N LEU A 64 -15.34 -3.72 6.90
CA LEU A 64 -13.94 -3.77 7.30
C LEU A 64 -13.47 -2.38 7.77
N ASP A 65 -12.63 -2.35 8.79
CA ASP A 65 -11.88 -1.15 9.17
C ASP A 65 -10.69 -0.97 8.23
N VAL A 66 -10.75 0.06 7.38
CA VAL A 66 -9.76 0.28 6.31
C VAL A 66 -9.05 1.61 6.51
N LEU A 67 -7.71 1.57 6.45
CA LEU A 67 -6.85 2.75 6.39
C LEU A 67 -6.21 2.84 5.00
N LEU A 68 -6.37 3.99 4.35
CA LEU A 68 -5.69 4.31 3.09
C LEU A 68 -4.55 5.28 3.36
N LEU A 69 -3.33 4.87 3.06
CA LEU A 69 -2.14 5.73 3.08
C LEU A 69 -1.84 6.20 1.66
N ASP A 70 -1.92 7.51 1.43
CA ASP A 70 -1.43 8.12 0.19
C ASP A 70 0.08 8.28 0.27
N ALA A 71 0.82 7.46 -0.47
CA ALA A 71 2.27 7.44 -0.54
C ALA A 71 2.82 8.02 -1.87
N ASP A 72 1.98 8.70 -2.68
CA ASP A 72 2.42 9.43 -3.86
C ASP A 72 2.94 10.82 -3.48
N LEU A 73 4.25 10.94 -3.29
CA LEU A 73 4.90 12.21 -2.88
C LEU A 73 4.90 13.27 -3.98
N GLY A 74 4.70 12.87 -5.22
CA GLY A 74 4.77 13.79 -6.37
C GLY A 74 3.46 14.53 -6.62
N LEU A 75 2.35 13.85 -6.40
CA LEU A 75 1.02 14.36 -6.67
C LEU A 75 0.05 13.73 -5.65
N ALA A 76 -0.15 14.40 -4.50
CA ALA A 76 -1.24 14.06 -3.60
C ALA A 76 -2.56 14.07 -4.38
N ASN A 77 -3.23 12.93 -4.48
CA ASN A 77 -4.37 12.79 -5.37
C ASN A 77 -5.64 12.28 -4.65
N VAL A 78 -5.50 11.67 -3.48
CA VAL A 78 -6.65 11.10 -2.76
C VAL A 78 -7.62 12.19 -2.31
N ASP A 79 -7.10 13.29 -1.78
CA ASP A 79 -7.87 14.48 -1.39
C ASP A 79 -8.58 15.13 -2.59
N VAL A 80 -7.89 15.21 -3.73
CA VAL A 80 -8.45 15.74 -4.99
C VAL A 80 -9.58 14.86 -5.51
N ILE A 81 -9.39 13.53 -5.50
CA ILE A 81 -10.40 12.56 -5.99
C ILE A 81 -11.65 12.59 -5.12
N LEU A 82 -11.51 12.79 -3.81
CA LEU A 82 -12.62 12.79 -2.87
C LEU A 82 -13.14 14.20 -2.53
N GLY A 83 -12.52 15.26 -3.08
CA GLY A 83 -12.91 16.64 -2.80
C GLY A 83 -12.74 17.04 -1.33
N MET A 84 -11.77 16.45 -0.64
CA MET A 84 -11.53 16.66 0.78
C MET A 84 -10.54 17.80 1.00
N SER A 85 -10.65 18.48 2.14
CA SER A 85 -9.64 19.42 2.61
C SER A 85 -8.62 18.66 3.46
N VAL A 86 -7.34 18.81 3.15
CA VAL A 86 -6.25 18.21 3.93
C VAL A 86 -5.86 19.15 5.06
N GLY A 87 -5.75 18.62 6.27
CA GLY A 87 -5.23 19.29 7.46
C GLY A 87 -3.75 18.99 7.67
N PRO A 88 -3.33 18.72 8.92
CA PRO A 88 -1.99 18.21 9.23
C PRO A 88 -1.67 16.94 8.45
N THR A 89 -0.39 16.67 8.24
CA THR A 89 0.09 15.57 7.41
C THR A 89 1.07 14.69 8.19
N LEU A 90 1.50 13.59 7.59
CA LEU A 90 2.53 12.73 8.19
C LEU A 90 3.86 13.49 8.46
N ALA A 91 4.14 14.57 7.70
CA ALA A 91 5.28 15.42 7.99
C ALA A 91 5.19 16.06 9.37
N ASP A 92 4.02 16.55 9.73
CA ASP A 92 3.76 17.20 11.02
C ASP A 92 3.92 16.23 12.20
N VAL A 93 3.60 14.94 11.96
CA VAL A 93 3.85 13.86 12.94
C VAL A 93 5.35 13.61 13.12
N VAL A 94 6.08 13.51 12.01
CA VAL A 94 7.54 13.30 12.03
C VAL A 94 8.26 14.49 12.67
N GLU A 95 7.75 15.70 12.51
CA GLU A 95 8.27 16.92 13.14
C GLU A 95 7.84 17.08 14.62
N GLY A 96 6.97 16.19 15.11
CA GLY A 96 6.48 16.21 16.49
C GLY A 96 5.50 17.34 16.79
N THR A 97 4.95 18.01 15.79
CA THR A 97 3.98 19.11 15.92
C THR A 97 2.54 18.61 16.08
N HIS A 98 2.25 17.40 15.59
CA HIS A 98 0.95 16.75 15.67
C HIS A 98 1.07 15.27 16.04
N GLN A 99 0.00 14.71 16.61
CA GLN A 99 -0.11 13.27 16.83
C GLN A 99 -0.62 12.58 15.56
N LEU A 100 -0.37 11.28 15.45
CA LEU A 100 -0.76 10.51 14.28
C LEU A 100 -2.29 10.50 14.07
N ASN A 101 -3.07 10.49 15.15
CA ASN A 101 -4.53 10.56 15.08
C ASN A 101 -5.04 11.91 14.54
N ASP A 102 -4.26 12.99 14.67
CA ASP A 102 -4.66 14.32 14.18
C ASP A 102 -4.57 14.43 12.65
N VAL A 103 -3.81 13.54 12.00
CA VAL A 103 -3.61 13.54 10.55
C VAL A 103 -4.54 12.58 9.82
N ILE A 104 -5.24 11.70 10.54
CA ILE A 104 -6.20 10.79 9.93
C ILE A 104 -7.49 11.55 9.60
N VAL A 105 -7.88 11.51 8.34
CA VAL A 105 -9.12 12.12 7.84
C VAL A 105 -10.15 11.04 7.55
N GLU A 106 -11.40 11.27 7.97
CA GLU A 106 -12.51 10.37 7.65
C GLU A 106 -13.00 10.63 6.23
N GLY A 107 -12.98 9.60 5.42
CA GLY A 107 -13.49 9.56 4.05
C GLY A 107 -14.87 8.91 3.92
N PRO A 108 -15.32 8.66 2.67
CA PRO A 108 -16.60 8.01 2.42
C PRO A 108 -16.70 6.61 3.04
N GLU A 109 -17.89 6.24 3.52
CA GLU A 109 -18.24 4.93 4.09
C GLU A 109 -17.36 4.52 5.30
N GLY A 110 -16.79 5.49 6.02
CA GLY A 110 -15.91 5.24 7.16
C GLY A 110 -14.46 4.87 6.79
N LEU A 111 -14.06 5.06 5.53
CA LEU A 111 -12.66 4.91 5.12
C LEU A 111 -11.79 5.93 5.86
N ARG A 112 -10.79 5.46 6.60
CA ARG A 112 -9.79 6.33 7.23
C ARG A 112 -8.67 6.60 6.23
N ILE A 113 -8.19 7.85 6.14
CA ILE A 113 -7.20 8.28 5.15
C ILE A 113 -6.07 9.01 5.85
N VAL A 114 -4.84 8.60 5.57
CA VAL A 114 -3.62 9.38 5.87
C VAL A 114 -3.18 10.04 4.57
N PRO A 115 -3.32 11.38 4.46
CA PRO A 115 -3.00 12.09 3.23
C PRO A 115 -1.50 12.06 2.93
N ALA A 116 -1.16 12.12 1.64
CA ALA A 116 0.21 12.28 1.19
C ALA A 116 0.85 13.54 1.76
N SER A 117 2.12 13.44 2.09
CA SER A 117 2.89 14.59 2.52
C SER A 117 4.35 14.47 2.11
N SER A 118 5.00 15.61 1.97
CA SER A 118 6.45 15.72 1.82
C SER A 118 7.23 15.06 2.99
N GLY A 119 6.55 14.77 4.10
CA GLY A 119 7.13 14.08 5.27
C GLY A 119 7.58 12.65 5.02
N VAL A 120 7.03 11.97 4.03
CA VAL A 120 7.49 10.62 3.66
C VAL A 120 8.93 10.64 3.14
N ALA A 121 9.35 11.69 2.41
CA ALA A 121 10.75 11.83 2.00
C ALA A 121 11.69 11.95 3.22
N ARG A 122 11.21 12.53 4.32
CA ARG A 122 11.97 12.66 5.57
C ARG A 122 12.12 11.33 6.32
N LEU A 123 11.20 10.36 6.14
CA LEU A 123 11.34 9.03 6.75
C LEU A 123 12.69 8.37 6.42
N ALA A 124 13.23 8.64 5.24
CA ALA A 124 14.53 8.12 4.82
C ALA A 124 15.74 8.77 5.54
N THR A 125 15.53 9.88 6.24
CA THR A 125 16.58 10.67 6.92
C THR A 125 16.48 10.62 8.45
N LEU A 126 15.48 9.91 8.99
CA LEU A 126 15.30 9.75 10.44
C LEU A 126 16.46 8.98 11.06
N ASP A 127 16.93 9.43 12.24
CA ASP A 127 17.85 8.65 13.03
C ASP A 127 17.16 7.46 13.72
N GLN A 128 17.94 6.58 14.38
CA GLN A 128 17.39 5.35 14.97
C GLN A 128 16.40 5.64 16.10
N SER A 129 16.56 6.74 16.86
CA SER A 129 15.64 7.13 17.92
C SER A 129 14.33 7.62 17.36
N GLU A 130 14.37 8.52 16.37
CA GLU A 130 13.21 9.03 15.65
C GLU A 130 12.41 7.90 14.97
N GLN A 131 13.13 6.92 14.39
CA GLN A 131 12.50 5.72 13.81
C GLN A 131 11.74 4.90 14.84
N ASN A 132 12.35 4.64 16.00
CA ASN A 132 11.73 3.88 17.08
C ASN A 132 10.51 4.61 17.65
N ASP A 133 10.58 5.93 17.80
CA ASP A 133 9.47 6.75 18.27
C ASP A 133 8.30 6.76 17.28
N LEU A 134 8.60 6.80 15.98
CA LEU A 134 7.58 6.71 14.94
C LEU A 134 6.89 5.32 14.93
N VAL A 135 7.66 4.23 14.98
CA VAL A 135 7.10 2.87 15.09
C VAL A 135 6.17 2.75 16.29
N ARG A 136 6.63 3.25 17.45
CA ARG A 136 5.84 3.25 18.68
C ARG A 136 4.56 4.07 18.53
N SER A 137 4.63 5.27 17.94
CA SER A 137 3.46 6.12 17.70
C SER A 137 2.42 5.43 16.84
N PHE A 138 2.85 4.75 15.78
CA PHE A 138 1.93 3.97 14.93
C PHE A 138 1.32 2.78 15.66
N SER A 139 2.10 2.08 16.48
CA SER A 139 1.60 0.90 17.23
C SER A 139 0.67 1.27 18.38
N GLU A 140 0.92 2.42 19.07
CA GLU A 140 0.17 2.80 20.26
C GLU A 140 -1.01 3.74 19.97
N GLN A 141 -0.92 4.60 18.93
CA GLN A 141 -1.91 5.65 18.68
C GLN A 141 -2.95 5.25 17.64
N ILE A 142 -2.66 4.32 16.73
CA ILE A 142 -3.63 3.84 15.76
C ILE A 142 -4.17 2.48 16.18
N GLU A 143 -5.48 2.41 16.38
CA GLU A 143 -6.13 1.10 16.39
C GLU A 143 -5.90 0.44 15.03
N ALA A 144 -5.20 -0.71 15.04
CA ALA A 144 -4.79 -1.38 13.81
C ALA A 144 -6.02 -1.71 12.96
N PRO A 145 -6.05 -1.25 11.68
CA PRO A 145 -7.15 -1.57 10.77
C PRO A 145 -7.17 -3.07 10.45
N ASP A 146 -8.26 -3.54 9.86
CA ASP A 146 -8.29 -4.87 9.23
C ASP A 146 -7.47 -4.87 7.94
N VAL A 147 -7.49 -3.74 7.21
CA VAL A 147 -6.77 -3.56 5.94
C VAL A 147 -6.07 -2.20 5.90
N LEU A 148 -4.78 -2.20 5.59
CA LEU A 148 -4.03 -1.02 5.18
C LEU A 148 -3.83 -1.07 3.66
N ILE A 149 -4.32 -0.07 2.94
CA ILE A 149 -4.05 0.14 1.51
C ILE A 149 -3.00 1.24 1.37
N VAL A 150 -1.94 0.96 0.64
CA VAL A 150 -0.87 1.93 0.32
C VAL A 150 -0.97 2.29 -1.16
N ASP A 151 -1.42 3.50 -1.46
CA ASP A 151 -1.41 4.05 -2.82
C ASP A 151 -0.03 4.64 -3.13
N THR A 152 0.70 4.05 -4.04
CA THR A 152 2.06 4.47 -4.35
C THR A 152 2.14 5.32 -5.61
N GLY A 153 3.16 6.15 -5.69
CA GLY A 153 3.52 6.85 -6.91
C GLY A 153 3.76 5.89 -8.08
N ALA A 154 3.93 6.45 -9.27
CA ALA A 154 4.28 5.68 -10.47
C ALA A 154 5.80 5.49 -10.58
N GLY A 155 6.22 4.40 -11.19
CA GLY A 155 7.63 4.17 -11.53
C GLY A 155 8.36 3.23 -10.59
N ILE A 156 9.68 3.38 -10.54
CA ILE A 156 10.60 2.46 -9.87
C ILE A 156 11.57 3.17 -8.92
N ASP A 157 11.22 4.39 -8.48
CA ASP A 157 12.07 5.13 -7.55
C ASP A 157 12.15 4.45 -6.17
N THR A 158 13.12 4.88 -5.37
CA THR A 158 13.40 4.29 -4.06
C THR A 158 12.20 4.38 -3.11
N THR A 159 11.40 5.43 -3.19
CA THR A 159 10.22 5.61 -2.35
C THR A 159 9.16 4.56 -2.67
N VAL A 160 8.82 4.40 -3.96
CA VAL A 160 7.90 3.34 -4.42
C VAL A 160 8.39 1.97 -3.98
N GLN A 161 9.68 1.67 -4.21
CA GLN A 161 10.28 0.40 -3.79
C GLN A 161 10.14 0.16 -2.29
N THR A 162 10.38 1.17 -1.47
CA THR A 162 10.32 1.06 -0.01
C THR A 162 8.90 0.73 0.46
N PHE A 163 7.89 1.47 -0.02
CA PHE A 163 6.50 1.19 0.34
C PHE A 163 6.02 -0.17 -0.16
N VAL A 164 6.29 -0.50 -1.42
CA VAL A 164 5.87 -1.78 -2.00
C VAL A 164 6.51 -2.96 -1.26
N SER A 165 7.79 -2.86 -0.88
CA SER A 165 8.49 -3.94 -0.17
C SER A 165 8.00 -4.16 1.27
N ALA A 166 7.40 -3.15 1.89
CA ALA A 166 6.80 -3.27 3.22
C ALA A 166 5.41 -3.94 3.19
N CYS A 167 4.80 -4.08 2.03
CA CYS A 167 3.46 -4.64 1.87
C CYS A 167 3.51 -6.15 1.63
N LYS A 168 2.53 -6.87 2.20
CA LYS A 168 2.38 -8.31 2.01
C LYS A 168 1.81 -8.67 0.64
N THR A 169 0.86 -7.87 0.17
CA THR A 169 0.19 -8.06 -1.13
C THR A 169 0.51 -6.88 -2.03
N VAL A 170 0.98 -7.15 -3.24
CA VAL A 170 1.34 -6.11 -4.21
C VAL A 170 0.41 -6.21 -5.42
N VAL A 171 -0.49 -5.24 -5.56
CA VAL A 171 -1.39 -5.10 -6.71
C VAL A 171 -0.73 -4.21 -7.75
N VAL A 172 -0.41 -4.79 -8.91
CA VAL A 172 0.15 -4.05 -10.05
C VAL A 172 -0.96 -3.70 -11.03
N VAL A 173 -1.26 -2.41 -11.15
CA VAL A 173 -2.28 -1.89 -12.07
C VAL A 173 -1.67 -1.68 -13.45
N VAL A 174 -2.28 -2.30 -14.47
CA VAL A 174 -1.77 -2.32 -15.85
C VAL A 174 -2.90 -2.00 -16.82
N CYS A 175 -2.64 -1.14 -17.83
CA CYS A 175 -3.56 -0.91 -18.95
C CYS A 175 -3.14 -1.74 -20.18
N ASP A 176 -4.06 -1.93 -21.12
CA ASP A 176 -3.80 -2.64 -22.40
C ASP A 176 -3.02 -1.74 -23.38
N GLU A 177 -1.85 -1.30 -22.97
CA GLU A 177 -0.90 -0.50 -23.73
C GLU A 177 0.50 -1.10 -23.65
N PRO A 178 1.26 -1.18 -24.76
CA PRO A 178 2.61 -1.72 -24.74
C PRO A 178 3.53 -1.05 -23.71
N ALA A 179 3.46 0.28 -23.56
CA ALA A 179 4.23 1.03 -22.58
C ALA A 179 3.87 0.61 -21.15
N SER A 180 2.57 0.48 -20.82
CA SER A 180 2.11 0.07 -19.49
C SER A 180 2.61 -1.32 -19.11
N LEU A 181 2.61 -2.27 -20.07
CA LEU A 181 3.13 -3.63 -19.87
C LEU A 181 4.65 -3.62 -19.64
N THR A 182 5.40 -2.83 -20.43
CA THR A 182 6.86 -2.70 -20.28
C THR A 182 7.22 -2.10 -18.94
N ASP A 183 6.54 -1.06 -18.51
CA ASP A 183 6.81 -0.38 -17.25
C ASP A 183 6.41 -1.25 -16.04
N ALA A 184 5.31 -2.01 -16.13
CA ALA A 184 4.93 -2.99 -15.11
C ALA A 184 5.96 -4.11 -14.98
N TYR A 185 6.47 -4.61 -16.11
CA TYR A 185 7.55 -5.60 -16.10
C TYR A 185 8.83 -5.02 -15.46
N ALA A 186 9.21 -3.79 -15.80
CA ALA A 186 10.37 -3.13 -15.21
C ALA A 186 10.22 -2.96 -13.69
N LEU A 187 9.03 -2.56 -13.22
CA LEU A 187 8.72 -2.47 -11.80
C LEU A 187 8.90 -3.84 -11.10
N MET A 188 8.27 -4.90 -11.63
CA MET A 188 8.39 -6.24 -11.04
C MET A 188 9.84 -6.74 -11.03
N LYS A 189 10.61 -6.47 -12.08
CA LYS A 189 12.03 -6.82 -12.16
C LYS A 189 12.85 -6.15 -11.07
N VAL A 190 12.68 -4.84 -10.87
CA VAL A 190 13.36 -4.08 -9.83
C VAL A 190 12.94 -4.60 -8.44
N MET A 191 11.63 -4.76 -8.21
CA MET A 191 11.11 -5.28 -6.94
C MET A 191 11.63 -6.69 -6.62
N ARG A 192 11.74 -7.55 -7.63
CA ARG A 192 12.29 -8.90 -7.48
C ARG A 192 13.77 -8.87 -7.13
N ASN A 193 14.56 -8.09 -7.89
CA ASN A 193 16.01 -8.06 -7.76
C ASN A 193 16.49 -7.31 -6.52
N ASP A 194 15.93 -6.15 -6.26
CA ASP A 194 16.42 -5.21 -5.23
C ASP A 194 15.73 -5.42 -3.88
N ARG A 195 14.50 -5.93 -3.87
CA ARG A 195 13.68 -6.08 -2.67
C ARG A 195 13.21 -7.50 -2.37
N GLY A 196 13.45 -8.46 -3.26
CA GLY A 196 13.09 -9.85 -3.06
C GLY A 196 11.60 -10.17 -3.16
N VAL A 197 10.79 -9.25 -3.67
CA VAL A 197 9.33 -9.46 -3.86
C VAL A 197 9.13 -10.47 -4.99
N ARG A 198 8.40 -11.55 -4.69
CA ARG A 198 8.23 -12.69 -5.62
C ARG A 198 6.80 -12.89 -6.10
N ARG A 199 5.81 -12.25 -5.47
CA ARG A 199 4.41 -12.42 -5.80
C ARG A 199 3.75 -11.09 -6.08
N PHE A 200 3.00 -11.03 -7.17
CA PHE A 200 2.26 -9.84 -7.59
C PHE A 200 0.86 -10.23 -8.05
N GLU A 201 -0.13 -9.42 -7.69
CA GLU A 201 -1.49 -9.52 -8.18
C GLU A 201 -1.72 -8.51 -9.32
N VAL A 202 -2.00 -8.98 -10.51
CA VAL A 202 -2.19 -8.14 -11.70
C VAL A 202 -3.64 -7.71 -11.82
N LEU A 203 -3.89 -6.40 -11.84
CA LEU A 203 -5.19 -5.80 -12.08
C LEU A 203 -5.17 -5.06 -13.42
N ALA A 204 -5.84 -5.64 -14.44
CA ALA A 204 -5.96 -5.00 -15.73
C ALA A 204 -7.01 -3.89 -15.67
N ASN A 205 -6.62 -2.63 -15.89
CA ASN A 205 -7.52 -1.48 -15.81
C ASN A 205 -7.84 -0.90 -17.18
N GLN A 206 -8.96 -0.20 -17.28
CA GLN A 206 -9.45 0.47 -18.52
C GLN A 206 -9.58 -0.49 -19.71
N ILE A 207 -10.02 -1.72 -19.46
CA ILE A 207 -10.17 -2.73 -20.48
C ILE A 207 -11.52 -2.61 -21.21
N ASP A 208 -11.53 -2.99 -22.49
CA ASP A 208 -12.75 -2.98 -23.30
C ASP A 208 -13.64 -4.22 -23.07
N SER A 209 -13.04 -5.32 -22.63
CA SER A 209 -13.76 -6.55 -22.32
C SER A 209 -12.98 -7.43 -21.32
N PRO A 210 -13.66 -8.37 -20.62
CA PRO A 210 -12.98 -9.33 -19.73
C PRO A 210 -11.92 -10.16 -20.46
N ALA A 211 -12.14 -10.51 -21.72
CA ALA A 211 -11.17 -11.25 -22.54
C ALA A 211 -9.89 -10.43 -22.79
N ARG A 212 -10.01 -9.11 -22.98
CA ARG A 212 -8.84 -8.23 -23.12
C ARG A 212 -8.04 -8.14 -21.81
N GLY A 213 -8.72 -8.05 -20.68
CA GLY A 213 -8.04 -8.07 -19.37
C GLY A 213 -7.23 -9.36 -19.16
N ARG A 214 -7.79 -10.50 -19.54
CA ARG A 214 -7.08 -11.78 -19.49
C ARG A 214 -5.87 -11.80 -20.45
N GLN A 215 -6.01 -11.29 -21.67
CA GLN A 215 -4.89 -11.18 -22.61
C GLN A 215 -3.75 -10.28 -22.10
N VAL A 216 -4.07 -9.17 -21.41
CA VAL A 216 -3.07 -8.30 -20.74
C VAL A 216 -2.28 -9.11 -19.72
N TYR A 217 -2.96 -9.86 -18.86
CA TYR A 217 -2.34 -10.74 -17.89
C TYR A 217 -1.48 -11.82 -18.54
N ASP A 218 -2.00 -12.55 -19.53
CA ASP A 218 -1.28 -13.65 -20.19
C ASP A 218 0.01 -13.18 -20.89
N ARG A 219 0.00 -11.97 -21.49
CA ARG A 219 1.20 -11.35 -22.07
C ARG A 219 2.24 -11.06 -21.01
N LEU A 220 1.83 -10.49 -19.87
CA LEU A 220 2.73 -10.15 -18.78
C LEU A 220 3.32 -11.41 -18.16
N THR A 221 2.49 -12.42 -17.91
CA THR A 221 2.91 -13.72 -17.37
C THR A 221 3.90 -14.42 -18.29
N THR A 222 3.64 -14.43 -19.62
CA THR A 222 4.56 -15.04 -20.59
C THR A 222 5.98 -14.47 -20.51
N VAL A 223 6.09 -13.15 -20.31
CA VAL A 223 7.41 -12.50 -20.21
C VAL A 223 8.01 -12.69 -18.81
N ALA A 224 7.19 -12.63 -17.77
CA ALA A 224 7.63 -12.83 -16.39
C ALA A 224 8.14 -14.26 -16.17
N ASP A 225 7.42 -15.28 -16.60
CA ASP A 225 7.83 -16.70 -16.48
C ASP A 225 9.15 -16.99 -17.18
N LYS A 226 9.44 -16.26 -18.26
CA LYS A 226 10.68 -16.49 -19.03
C LYS A 226 11.90 -15.81 -18.41
N TYR A 227 11.74 -14.67 -17.76
CA TYR A 227 12.87 -13.81 -17.39
C TYR A 227 12.89 -13.38 -15.91
N LEU A 228 11.80 -13.59 -15.16
CA LEU A 228 11.72 -13.26 -13.75
C LEU A 228 11.25 -14.49 -12.97
N ASP A 229 11.87 -14.74 -11.84
CA ASP A 229 11.45 -15.77 -10.90
C ASP A 229 10.39 -15.17 -9.95
N VAL A 230 9.18 -14.93 -10.50
CA VAL A 230 8.04 -14.32 -9.78
C VAL A 230 6.74 -15.05 -10.10
N GLU A 231 5.82 -15.05 -9.14
CA GLU A 231 4.47 -15.58 -9.29
C GLU A 231 3.50 -14.43 -9.58
N LEU A 232 2.70 -14.56 -10.63
CA LEU A 232 1.67 -13.58 -10.97
C LEU A 232 0.27 -14.17 -10.74
N GLY A 233 -0.54 -13.49 -9.91
CA GLY A 233 -1.96 -13.74 -9.76
C GLY A 233 -2.78 -12.83 -10.67
N TYR A 234 -3.91 -13.32 -11.22
CA TYR A 234 -4.87 -12.47 -11.94
C TYR A 234 -5.96 -12.00 -10.99
N LEU A 235 -5.86 -10.78 -10.50
CA LEU A 235 -6.84 -10.20 -9.60
C LEU A 235 -8.16 -9.87 -10.32
N GLY A 236 -8.09 -9.48 -11.61
CA GLY A 236 -9.26 -9.17 -12.40
C GLY A 236 -9.04 -8.09 -13.44
N GLY A 237 -10.13 -7.65 -14.04
CA GLY A 237 -10.13 -6.56 -15.01
C GLY A 237 -11.23 -5.54 -14.73
N ILE A 238 -10.85 -4.25 -14.72
CA ILE A 238 -11.75 -3.12 -14.53
C ILE A 238 -12.08 -2.54 -15.92
N PRO A 239 -13.34 -2.59 -16.35
CA PRO A 239 -13.71 -2.07 -17.66
C PRO A 239 -13.59 -0.54 -17.72
N SER A 240 -13.33 -0.02 -18.94
CA SER A 240 -13.54 1.39 -19.26
C SER A 240 -14.99 1.78 -18.96
N ASP A 241 -15.18 2.79 -18.11
CA ASP A 241 -16.51 3.15 -17.60
C ASP A 241 -16.70 4.67 -17.57
N ALA A 242 -17.75 5.13 -18.25
CA ALA A 242 -18.11 6.55 -18.26
C ALA A 242 -18.49 7.06 -16.85
N TYR A 243 -19.07 6.19 -16.01
CA TYR A 243 -19.40 6.55 -14.63
C TYR A 243 -18.16 6.77 -13.77
N LEU A 244 -17.04 6.07 -14.03
CA LEU A 244 -15.77 6.34 -13.33
C LEU A 244 -15.27 7.75 -13.67
N ARG A 245 -15.28 8.15 -14.94
CA ARG A 245 -14.88 9.51 -15.34
C ARG A 245 -15.78 10.57 -14.71
N ARG A 246 -17.08 10.30 -14.66
CA ARG A 246 -18.05 11.19 -14.04
C ARG A 246 -17.85 11.29 -12.53
N ALA A 247 -17.62 10.19 -11.82
CA ALA A 247 -17.33 10.18 -10.39
C ALA A 247 -16.07 11.01 -10.05
N VAL A 248 -15.01 10.90 -10.87
CA VAL A 248 -13.79 11.73 -10.73
C VAL A 248 -14.10 13.22 -10.92
N GLN A 249 -14.91 13.59 -11.92
CA GLN A 249 -15.33 14.99 -12.14
C GLN A 249 -16.17 15.53 -10.98
N GLU A 250 -17.02 14.70 -10.41
CA GLU A 250 -17.86 15.01 -9.26
C GLU A 250 -17.10 14.92 -7.92
N ARG A 251 -15.83 14.49 -7.92
CA ARG A 251 -14.99 14.29 -6.73
C ARG A 251 -15.61 13.38 -5.68
N VAL A 252 -16.12 12.23 -6.14
CA VAL A 252 -16.76 11.22 -5.29
C VAL A 252 -16.26 9.83 -5.65
N ALA A 253 -16.28 8.92 -4.67
CA ALA A 253 -15.96 7.52 -4.93
C ALA A 253 -17.02 6.88 -5.86
N LEU A 254 -16.55 6.20 -6.92
CA LEU A 254 -17.41 5.51 -7.87
C LEU A 254 -18.32 4.50 -7.18
N VAL A 255 -17.75 3.69 -6.28
CA VAL A 255 -18.47 2.59 -5.60
C VAL A 255 -19.57 3.07 -4.67
N SER A 256 -19.47 4.31 -4.13
CA SER A 256 -20.55 4.94 -3.36
C SER A 256 -21.62 5.54 -4.26
N LYS A 257 -21.23 6.30 -5.27
CA LYS A 257 -22.15 7.06 -6.12
C LYS A 257 -22.84 6.20 -7.18
N TYR A 258 -22.08 5.29 -7.80
CA TYR A 258 -22.54 4.44 -8.92
C TYR A 258 -22.26 2.95 -8.66
N PRO A 259 -22.78 2.36 -7.57
CA PRO A 259 -22.41 1.02 -7.09
C PRO A 259 -22.76 -0.12 -8.06
N ARG A 260 -23.62 0.14 -9.05
CA ARG A 260 -24.03 -0.83 -10.08
C ARG A 260 -23.30 -0.66 -11.39
N SER A 261 -22.40 0.32 -11.52
CA SER A 261 -21.62 0.50 -12.74
C SER A 261 -20.68 -0.69 -12.95
N PRO A 262 -20.33 -1.03 -14.19
CA PRO A 262 -19.45 -2.18 -14.48
C PRO A 262 -18.11 -2.10 -13.75
N ALA A 263 -17.48 -0.92 -13.70
CA ALA A 263 -16.22 -0.74 -13.00
C ALA A 263 -16.39 -0.86 -11.47
N ALA A 264 -17.48 -0.32 -10.88
CA ALA A 264 -17.74 -0.47 -9.45
C ALA A 264 -17.93 -1.93 -9.03
N VAL A 265 -18.64 -2.72 -9.85
CA VAL A 265 -18.81 -4.16 -9.61
C VAL A 265 -17.45 -4.87 -9.65
N ALA A 266 -16.66 -4.61 -10.69
CA ALA A 266 -15.35 -5.23 -10.86
C ALA A 266 -14.36 -4.87 -9.72
N ILE A 267 -14.36 -3.61 -9.25
CA ILE A 267 -13.54 -3.18 -8.11
C ILE A 267 -13.97 -3.90 -6.83
N ARG A 268 -15.27 -3.99 -6.56
CA ARG A 268 -15.79 -4.73 -5.41
C ARG A 268 -15.39 -6.20 -5.43
N ASP A 269 -15.48 -6.86 -6.60
CA ASP A 269 -15.08 -8.25 -6.75
C ASP A 269 -13.57 -8.43 -6.54
N ALA A 270 -12.74 -7.47 -6.99
CA ALA A 270 -11.30 -7.44 -6.70
C ALA A 270 -11.04 -7.26 -5.20
N GLY A 271 -11.76 -6.36 -4.53
CA GLY A 271 -11.69 -6.16 -3.09
C GLY A 271 -11.96 -7.45 -2.31
N ARG A 272 -13.04 -8.14 -2.64
CA ARG A 272 -13.41 -9.43 -2.00
C ARG A 272 -12.36 -10.53 -2.19
N ARG A 273 -11.70 -10.56 -3.35
CA ARG A 273 -10.61 -11.52 -3.59
C ARG A 273 -9.40 -11.20 -2.73
N LEU A 274 -9.05 -9.92 -2.58
CA LEU A 274 -7.94 -9.49 -1.74
C LEU A 274 -8.19 -9.77 -0.26
N THR A 275 -9.44 -9.72 0.19
CA THR A 275 -9.80 -9.86 1.61
C THR A 275 -10.25 -11.27 2.01
N LYS A 276 -10.26 -12.22 1.07
CA LYS A 276 -10.77 -13.58 1.30
C LYS A 276 -10.04 -14.30 2.44
N ASP A 277 -8.74 -14.08 2.57
CA ASP A 277 -7.86 -14.79 3.49
C ASP A 277 -7.35 -13.87 4.63
N ILE A 278 -8.08 -12.78 4.97
CA ILE A 278 -7.68 -11.84 6.03
C ILE A 278 -7.46 -12.54 7.38
N TYR A 279 -8.22 -13.61 7.65
CA TYR A 279 -8.18 -14.29 8.94
C TYR A 279 -7.32 -15.55 8.94
N ASP A 280 -6.75 -15.94 7.79
CA ASP A 280 -5.95 -17.17 7.64
C ASP A 280 -4.45 -16.86 7.68
N GLY A 281 -3.89 -16.59 8.84
CA GLY A 281 -2.45 -16.56 9.05
C GLY A 281 -1.93 -15.45 9.98
N GLU A 282 -0.67 -15.57 10.37
CA GLU A 282 0.07 -14.53 11.09
C GLU A 282 0.34 -13.37 10.12
N VAL A 283 -0.39 -12.27 10.29
CA VAL A 283 -0.21 -11.04 9.52
C VAL A 283 0.31 -9.98 10.46
N PRO A 284 1.40 -9.27 10.10
CA PRO A 284 2.01 -8.28 10.96
C PRO A 284 1.06 -7.09 11.21
N GLY A 285 1.22 -6.45 12.37
CA GLY A 285 0.51 -5.24 12.74
C GLY A 285 1.11 -3.96 12.14
N MET A 286 0.56 -2.81 12.55
CA MET A 286 0.94 -1.48 12.04
C MET A 286 2.41 -1.14 12.33
N GLY A 287 2.87 -1.39 13.55
CA GLY A 287 4.26 -1.10 13.92
C GLY A 287 5.27 -1.90 13.11
N PHE A 288 4.98 -3.16 12.82
CA PHE A 288 5.81 -3.98 11.95
C PHE A 288 5.88 -3.41 10.52
N PHE A 289 4.74 -2.94 9.96
CA PHE A 289 4.72 -2.28 8.67
C PHE A 289 5.61 -1.03 8.66
N VAL A 290 5.50 -0.16 9.66
CA VAL A 290 6.31 1.07 9.77
C VAL A 290 7.79 0.72 9.93
N GLU A 291 8.11 -0.31 10.72
CA GLU A 291 9.50 -0.78 10.84
C GLU A 291 10.07 -1.24 9.49
N GLN A 292 9.27 -1.95 8.68
CA GLN A 292 9.71 -2.34 7.32
C GLN A 292 9.93 -1.13 6.41
N LEU A 293 9.12 -0.07 6.54
CA LEU A 293 9.31 1.19 5.80
C LEU A 293 10.63 1.88 6.15
N LEU A 294 11.00 1.89 7.42
CA LEU A 294 12.17 2.60 7.93
C LEU A 294 13.48 1.87 7.64
N ARG A 295 13.43 0.58 7.29
CA ARG A 295 14.63 -0.19 6.95
C ARG A 295 15.20 0.26 5.62
N GLN A 296 16.40 0.82 5.66
CA GLN A 296 17.16 1.04 4.45
C GLN A 296 17.55 -0.31 3.81
N PRO A 297 17.52 -0.43 2.47
CA PRO A 297 18.07 -1.61 1.82
C PRO A 297 19.54 -1.73 2.22
N SER A 298 19.92 -2.89 2.75
CA SER A 298 21.34 -3.22 2.90
C SER A 298 21.99 -3.01 1.55
N ALA A 299 22.96 -2.10 1.47
CA ALA A 299 23.76 -1.92 0.27
C ALA A 299 24.30 -3.31 -0.13
N SER A 300 23.77 -3.89 -1.19
CA SER A 300 24.29 -5.11 -1.76
C SER A 300 25.73 -4.81 -2.16
N ARG A 301 26.66 -5.40 -1.41
CA ARG A 301 28.07 -5.42 -1.82
C ARG A 301 28.12 -6.21 -3.12
N HIS A 302 28.33 -5.52 -4.22
CA HIS A 302 28.77 -6.10 -5.48
C HIS A 302 30.21 -6.61 -5.35
#